data_3061d2903236eaaed3a849f03eeeecc6
#
_entry.id   3061d2903236eaaed3a849f03eeeecc6
#
_cell.length_a   1.000
_cell.length_b   1.000
_cell.length_c   1.000
_cell.angle_alpha   90.00
_cell.angle_beta   90.00
_cell.angle_gamma   90.00
#
_symmetry.space_group_name_H-M   'P 1'
#
loop_
_entity.id
_entity.type
_entity.pdbx_description
1 polymer ?
#
loop_
_entity_poly.entity_id
_entity_poly.type
_entity_poly.pdbx_seq_one_letter_code
_entity_poly.pdbx_strand_id
1 'polypeptide(L)'
;ENVRTGSASYTANGKGLDVSFAFKKMGVDTVALGFFAGFTGKFIVEEVMNLGCLCRPVWTDGITRINTYVNDGQHEYGILNPGAPITPQHQEELYNILDTAGDLECLIVSGSVPPKATPDFLAQVMEHAQARGADVVLDLSSDKLKELAHKKPLLIKPNHHEMKAIFGVPVDTDDEVRVAMKLAHEAGVQNVLLTRGSRGDAYFSN
;
A
#
# COMPACT_ATOMS: atom_id res chain seq x y z
N GLU A 1 11.73 17.80 29.43
CA GLU A 1 12.12 16.50 29.99
C GLU A 1 12.79 15.69 28.87
N ASN A 2 13.96 15.11 29.13
CA ASN A 2 14.70 14.33 28.15
C ASN A 2 14.48 12.84 28.46
N VAL A 3 13.99 12.09 27.47
CA VAL A 3 13.87 10.63 27.56
C VAL A 3 15.07 10.01 26.84
N ARG A 4 15.76 9.08 27.50
CA ARG A 4 16.85 8.30 26.91
C ARG A 4 16.37 6.89 26.61
N THR A 5 16.59 6.44 25.38
CA THR A 5 16.28 5.07 24.96
C THR A 5 17.43 4.13 25.28
N GLY A 6 17.14 2.89 25.65
CA GLY A 6 18.15 1.84 25.90
C GLY A 6 18.74 1.25 24.62
N SER A 7 17.98 1.29 23.53
CA SER A 7 18.39 0.79 22.20
C SER A 7 17.66 1.54 21.10
N ALA A 8 18.22 1.54 19.91
CA ALA A 8 17.58 2.04 18.70
C ALA A 8 17.92 1.12 17.52
N SER A 9 16.95 0.89 16.66
CA SER A 9 17.13 0.15 15.41
C SER A 9 16.51 0.91 14.25
N TYR A 10 17.04 0.71 13.06
CA TYR A 10 16.55 1.32 11.82
C TYR A 10 16.19 0.21 10.85
N THR A 11 15.04 0.31 10.21
CA THR A 11 14.58 -0.64 9.22
C THR A 11 14.06 0.08 7.99
N ALA A 12 14.42 -0.41 6.81
CA ALA A 12 13.71 -0.07 5.60
C ALA A 12 12.34 -0.73 5.68
N ASN A 13 11.27 0.06 5.71
CA ASN A 13 9.92 -0.43 5.94
C ASN A 13 8.91 0.36 5.13
N GLY A 14 7.80 -0.28 4.82
CA GLY A 14 6.64 0.28 4.13
C GLY A 14 5.77 -0.84 3.60
N LYS A 15 4.44 -0.73 3.71
CA LYS A 15 3.52 -1.81 3.33
C LYS A 15 3.85 -2.45 1.96
N GLY A 16 4.14 -1.63 0.94
CA GLY A 16 4.51 -2.15 -0.38
C GLY A 16 5.88 -2.86 -0.39
N LEU A 17 6.85 -2.38 0.39
CA LEU A 17 8.16 -3.04 0.53
C LEU A 17 8.03 -4.35 1.28
N ASP A 18 7.21 -4.40 2.33
CA ASP A 18 6.96 -5.61 3.12
C ASP A 18 6.35 -6.72 2.26
N VAL A 19 5.49 -6.35 1.31
CA VAL A 19 4.97 -7.27 0.29
C VAL A 19 6.12 -7.83 -0.56
N SER A 20 7.00 -6.99 -1.09
CA SER A 20 8.16 -7.44 -1.88
C SER A 20 9.08 -8.35 -1.07
N PHE A 21 9.35 -8.03 0.19
CA PHE A 21 10.17 -8.85 1.07
C PHE A 21 9.52 -10.22 1.36
N ALA A 22 8.21 -10.25 1.55
CA ALA A 22 7.47 -11.50 1.75
C ALA A 22 7.52 -12.39 0.49
N PHE A 23 7.25 -11.84 -0.68
CA PHE A 23 7.34 -12.56 -1.95
C PHE A 23 8.75 -13.08 -2.21
N LYS A 24 9.78 -12.29 -1.94
CA LYS A 24 11.16 -12.75 -2.08
C LYS A 24 11.48 -13.96 -1.21
N LYS A 25 10.99 -13.98 0.04
CA LYS A 25 11.12 -15.16 0.93
C LYS A 25 10.37 -16.37 0.40
N MET A 26 9.31 -16.17 -0.38
CA MET A 26 8.55 -17.24 -1.04
C MET A 26 9.13 -17.66 -2.40
N GLY A 27 10.24 -17.06 -2.83
CA GLY A 27 10.87 -17.34 -4.11
C GLY A 27 10.20 -16.67 -5.31
N VAL A 28 9.36 -15.66 -5.09
CA VAL A 28 8.69 -14.87 -6.12
C VAL A 28 9.41 -13.54 -6.28
N ASP A 29 9.83 -13.22 -7.49
CA ASP A 29 10.49 -11.94 -7.77
C ASP A 29 9.46 -10.84 -7.97
N THR A 30 9.75 -9.66 -7.41
CA THR A 30 8.95 -8.47 -7.54
C THR A 30 9.83 -7.24 -7.82
N VAL A 31 9.22 -6.20 -8.35
CA VAL A 31 9.85 -4.88 -8.49
C VAL A 31 9.15 -3.90 -7.56
N ALA A 32 9.85 -3.42 -6.54
CA ALA A 32 9.35 -2.35 -5.68
C ALA A 32 9.36 -1.02 -6.45
N LEU A 33 8.21 -0.36 -6.53
CA LEU A 33 8.03 0.93 -7.17
C LEU A 33 7.46 1.92 -6.16
N GLY A 34 7.99 3.14 -6.14
CA GLY A 34 7.51 4.17 -5.21
C GLY A 34 8.30 5.46 -5.29
N PHE A 35 7.88 6.42 -4.47
CA PHE A 35 8.53 7.73 -4.36
C PHE A 35 9.53 7.75 -3.21
N PHE A 36 10.76 8.13 -3.52
CA PHE A 36 11.86 8.18 -2.56
C PHE A 36 12.54 9.54 -2.59
N ALA A 37 13.06 9.99 -1.46
CA ALA A 37 13.67 11.30 -1.34
C ALA A 37 14.85 11.29 -0.37
N GLY A 38 15.89 12.06 -0.69
CA GLY A 38 17.03 12.34 0.16
C GLY A 38 17.80 11.11 0.64
N PHE A 39 18.51 11.26 1.75
CA PHE A 39 19.37 10.21 2.31
C PHE A 39 18.57 9.02 2.84
N THR A 40 17.37 9.26 3.39
CA THR A 40 16.50 8.19 3.87
C THR A 40 15.94 7.35 2.73
N GLY A 41 15.60 7.97 1.60
CA GLY A 41 15.19 7.25 0.39
C GLY A 41 16.33 6.39 -0.17
N LYS A 42 17.56 6.92 -0.20
CA LYS A 42 18.74 6.16 -0.63
C LYS A 42 18.97 4.94 0.26
N PHE A 43 18.92 5.13 1.57
CA PHE A 43 19.04 4.02 2.54
C PHE A 43 18.00 2.93 2.26
N ILE A 44 16.72 3.31 2.07
CA ILE A 44 15.65 2.32 1.81
C ILE A 44 15.91 1.56 0.51
N VAL A 45 16.24 2.25 -0.58
CA VAL A 45 16.51 1.62 -1.88
C VAL A 45 17.70 0.66 -1.80
N GLU A 46 18.76 1.04 -1.10
CA GLU A 46 19.93 0.19 -0.84
C GLU A 46 19.54 -1.08 -0.08
N GLU A 47 18.77 -0.95 1.01
CA GLU A 47 18.31 -2.10 1.81
C GLU A 47 17.40 -3.04 1.01
N VAL A 48 16.50 -2.50 0.19
CA VAL A 48 15.65 -3.29 -0.72
C VAL A 48 16.50 -4.13 -1.67
N MET A 49 17.54 -3.51 -2.26
CA MET A 49 18.44 -4.20 -3.18
C MET A 49 19.34 -5.22 -2.45
N ASN A 50 19.82 -4.91 -1.25
CA ASN A 50 20.61 -5.82 -0.43
C ASN A 50 19.83 -7.08 -0.04
N LEU A 51 18.50 -6.96 0.13
CA LEU A 51 17.61 -8.09 0.35
C LEU A 51 17.27 -8.87 -0.92
N GLY A 52 17.86 -8.49 -2.05
CA GLY A 52 17.69 -9.16 -3.35
C GLY A 52 16.36 -8.85 -4.05
N CYS A 53 15.68 -7.78 -3.66
CA CYS A 53 14.50 -7.26 -4.37
C CYS A 53 14.95 -6.23 -5.41
N LEU A 54 14.26 -6.19 -6.55
CA LEU A 54 14.43 -5.11 -7.52
C LEU A 54 13.68 -3.86 -7.05
N CYS A 55 14.24 -2.68 -7.34
CA CYS A 55 13.61 -1.41 -7.03
C CYS A 55 13.71 -0.46 -8.23
N ARG A 56 12.59 0.20 -8.56
CA ARG A 56 12.52 1.31 -9.52
C ARG A 56 12.03 2.57 -8.80
N PRO A 57 12.94 3.34 -8.18
CA PRO A 57 12.56 4.53 -7.43
C PRO A 57 12.22 5.68 -8.38
N VAL A 58 11.14 6.41 -8.07
CA VAL A 58 10.92 7.77 -8.56
C VAL A 58 11.47 8.72 -7.49
N TRP A 59 12.47 9.53 -7.86
CA TRP A 59 13.12 10.41 -6.91
C TRP A 59 12.38 11.74 -6.80
N THR A 60 12.11 12.15 -5.55
CA THR A 60 11.43 13.41 -5.24
C THR A 60 12.29 14.29 -4.35
N ASP A 61 11.88 15.56 -4.17
CA ASP A 61 12.56 16.49 -3.28
C ASP A 61 12.23 16.21 -1.81
N GLY A 62 13.16 16.56 -0.91
CA GLY A 62 13.02 16.41 0.53
C GLY A 62 13.63 15.13 1.08
N ILE A 63 12.93 14.46 1.97
CA ILE A 63 13.34 13.17 2.57
C ILE A 63 12.17 12.19 2.60
N THR A 64 12.43 10.93 2.37
CA THR A 64 11.45 9.87 2.65
C THR A 64 11.16 9.86 4.14
N ARG A 65 9.88 9.80 4.52
CA ARG A 65 9.46 9.90 5.91
C ARG A 65 10.13 8.88 6.81
N ILE A 66 10.45 9.32 8.02
CA ILE A 66 10.89 8.46 9.11
C ILE A 66 9.70 8.35 10.08
N ASN A 67 9.17 7.17 10.25
CA ASN A 67 8.22 6.90 11.34
C ASN A 67 9.02 6.41 12.55
N THR A 68 8.70 6.94 13.72
CA THR A 68 9.39 6.58 14.96
C THR A 68 8.42 5.86 15.88
N TYR A 69 8.81 4.70 16.36
CA TYR A 69 8.08 3.97 17.39
C TYR A 69 8.89 3.93 18.67
N VAL A 70 8.28 4.34 19.76
CA VAL A 70 8.88 4.33 21.09
C VAL A 70 8.10 3.35 21.96
N ASN A 71 8.80 2.36 22.51
CA ASN A 71 8.22 1.37 23.42
C ASN A 71 8.82 1.58 24.81
N ASP A 72 7.99 1.83 25.81
CA ASP A 72 8.39 2.02 27.20
C ASP A 72 8.29 0.74 28.05
N GLY A 73 7.97 -0.38 27.40
CA GLY A 73 7.76 -1.68 28.05
C GLY A 73 6.30 -1.94 28.46
N GLN A 74 5.44 -0.92 28.42
CA GLN A 74 4.00 -1.03 28.71
C GLN A 74 3.14 -0.54 27.54
N HIS A 75 3.62 0.50 26.84
CA HIS A 75 2.93 1.13 25.71
C HIS A 75 3.89 1.33 24.54
N GLU A 76 3.31 1.33 23.36
CA GLU A 76 3.99 1.70 22.12
C GLU A 76 3.40 3.00 21.58
N TYR A 77 4.28 3.98 21.31
CA TYR A 77 3.91 5.27 20.75
C TYR A 77 4.46 5.38 19.33
N GLY A 78 3.56 5.53 18.35
CA GLY A 78 3.92 5.76 16.95
C GLY A 78 3.87 7.24 16.58
N ILE A 79 5.00 7.78 16.14
CA ILE A 79 5.09 9.14 15.57
C ILE A 79 5.19 8.96 14.05
N LEU A 80 4.07 9.21 13.36
CA LEU A 80 3.95 9.03 11.93
C LEU A 80 4.13 10.37 11.22
N ASN A 81 5.23 10.51 10.50
CA ASN A 81 5.54 11.72 9.76
C ASN A 81 4.89 11.72 8.37
N PRO A 82 4.56 12.89 7.81
CA PRO A 82 4.13 13.00 6.43
C PRO A 82 5.28 12.60 5.49
N GLY A 83 4.94 12.03 4.34
CA GLY A 83 5.91 11.75 3.29
C GLY A 83 6.37 13.02 2.56
N ALA A 84 7.39 12.87 1.71
CA ALA A 84 7.76 13.90 0.77
C ALA A 84 6.60 14.16 -0.22
N PRO A 85 6.31 15.43 -0.56
CA PRO A 85 5.29 15.74 -1.55
C PRO A 85 5.74 15.32 -2.94
N ILE A 86 4.78 14.94 -3.76
CA ILE A 86 5.02 14.64 -5.18
C ILE A 86 4.42 15.73 -6.06
N THR A 87 4.97 15.86 -7.26
CA THR A 87 4.49 16.76 -8.31
C THR A 87 3.79 15.95 -9.42
N PRO A 88 3.01 16.57 -10.30
CA PRO A 88 2.51 15.90 -11.50
C PRO A 88 3.62 15.24 -12.34
N GLN A 89 4.79 15.88 -12.44
CA GLN A 89 5.91 15.30 -13.16
C GLN A 89 6.42 13.98 -12.53
N HIS A 90 6.46 13.90 -11.20
CA HIS A 90 6.82 12.66 -10.51
C HIS A 90 5.77 11.56 -10.76
N GLN A 91 4.49 11.93 -10.86
CA GLN A 91 3.41 10.98 -11.18
C GLN A 91 3.57 10.45 -12.61
N GLU A 92 3.85 11.33 -13.58
CA GLU A 92 4.13 10.95 -14.97
C GLU A 92 5.33 9.99 -15.07
N GLU A 93 6.39 10.23 -14.29
CA GLU A 93 7.54 9.32 -14.25
C GLU A 93 7.13 7.92 -13.77
N LEU A 94 6.28 7.83 -12.74
CA LEU A 94 5.75 6.56 -12.26
C LEU A 94 4.88 5.88 -13.32
N TYR A 95 4.01 6.60 -13.99
CA TYR A 95 3.17 6.07 -15.08
C TYR A 95 4.03 5.54 -16.22
N ASN A 96 5.07 6.26 -16.63
CA ASN A 96 6.01 5.81 -17.65
C ASN A 96 6.74 4.52 -17.26
N ILE A 97 7.05 4.33 -15.97
CA ILE A 97 7.63 3.07 -15.48
C ILE A 97 6.64 1.93 -15.65
N LEU A 98 5.36 2.14 -15.36
CA LEU A 98 4.31 1.13 -15.55
C LEU A 98 4.12 0.81 -17.05
N ASP A 99 4.03 1.82 -17.88
CA ASP A 99 3.83 1.68 -19.33
C ASP A 99 4.98 0.94 -20.03
N THR A 100 6.20 1.09 -19.52
CA THR A 100 7.41 0.48 -20.07
C THR A 100 7.85 -0.78 -19.33
N ALA A 101 7.09 -1.20 -18.31
CA ALA A 101 7.34 -2.48 -17.64
C ALA A 101 7.21 -3.63 -18.65
N GLY A 102 8.15 -4.57 -18.64
CA GLY A 102 8.11 -5.74 -19.52
C GLY A 102 6.93 -6.67 -19.18
N ASP A 103 7.15 -7.56 -18.26
CA ASP A 103 6.18 -8.57 -17.84
C ASP A 103 5.45 -8.08 -16.58
N LEU A 104 4.50 -7.17 -16.74
CA LEU A 104 3.64 -6.69 -15.64
C LEU A 104 2.37 -7.55 -15.59
N GLU A 105 2.39 -8.60 -14.77
CA GLU A 105 1.25 -9.48 -14.56
C GLU A 105 0.30 -8.96 -13.48
N CYS A 106 0.86 -8.39 -12.41
CA CYS A 106 0.09 -7.91 -11.27
C CYS A 106 0.72 -6.67 -10.65
N LEU A 107 -0.09 -5.66 -10.38
CA LEU A 107 0.29 -4.48 -9.61
C LEU A 107 -0.37 -4.51 -8.23
N ILE A 108 0.44 -4.51 -7.17
CA ILE A 108 -0.05 -4.39 -5.80
C ILE A 108 0.18 -2.96 -5.32
N VAL A 109 -0.90 -2.22 -5.11
CA VAL A 109 -0.86 -0.86 -4.58
C VAL A 109 -1.13 -0.91 -3.08
N SER A 110 -0.12 -0.57 -2.28
CA SER A 110 -0.19 -0.70 -0.84
C SER A 110 0.39 0.51 -0.12
N GLY A 111 -0.23 0.89 0.99
CA GLY A 111 0.21 2.01 1.82
C GLY A 111 -0.62 3.26 1.67
N SER A 112 -0.02 4.43 1.96
CA SER A 112 -0.69 5.73 1.94
C SER A 112 -0.38 6.51 0.66
N VAL A 113 -1.33 7.33 0.24
CA VAL A 113 -1.14 8.26 -0.88
C VAL A 113 -0.11 9.33 -0.51
N PRO A 114 0.86 9.63 -1.37
CA PRO A 114 1.83 10.70 -1.12
C PRO A 114 1.15 12.09 -1.01
N PRO A 115 1.70 12.99 -0.19
CA PRO A 115 1.21 14.36 -0.14
C PRO A 115 1.27 15.04 -1.52
N LYS A 116 0.27 15.87 -1.82
CA LYS A 116 0.10 16.59 -3.09
C LYS A 116 -0.08 15.71 -4.34
N ALA A 117 -0.34 14.41 -4.18
CA ALA A 117 -0.82 13.61 -5.29
C ALA A 117 -2.13 14.22 -5.85
N THR A 118 -2.31 14.17 -7.16
CA THR A 118 -3.57 14.61 -7.78
C THR A 118 -4.74 13.74 -7.30
N PRO A 119 -5.97 14.26 -7.29
CA PRO A 119 -7.13 13.48 -6.81
C PRO A 119 -7.33 12.16 -7.53
N ASP A 120 -6.95 12.08 -8.79
CA ASP A 120 -7.09 10.92 -9.69
C ASP A 120 -5.83 10.03 -9.74
N PHE A 121 -4.76 10.36 -8.99
CA PHE A 121 -3.48 9.66 -9.04
C PHE A 121 -3.61 8.14 -8.96
N LEU A 122 -4.31 7.62 -7.96
CA LEU A 122 -4.48 6.17 -7.80
C LEU A 122 -5.31 5.55 -8.94
N ALA A 123 -6.28 6.30 -9.45
CA ALA A 123 -7.09 5.87 -10.58
C ALA A 123 -6.24 5.74 -11.85
N GLN A 124 -5.34 6.69 -12.09
CA GLN A 124 -4.39 6.66 -13.20
C GLN A 124 -3.39 5.51 -13.04
N VAL A 125 -2.83 5.29 -11.84
CA VAL A 125 -1.96 4.14 -11.55
C VAL A 125 -2.63 2.82 -11.94
N MET A 126 -3.91 2.64 -11.60
CA MET A 126 -4.66 1.45 -11.99
C MET A 126 -4.87 1.36 -13.50
N GLU A 127 -5.24 2.48 -14.15
CA GLU A 127 -5.46 2.52 -15.61
C GLU A 127 -4.21 2.14 -16.39
N HIS A 128 -3.05 2.68 -16.03
CA HIS A 128 -1.78 2.34 -16.67
C HIS A 128 -1.43 0.85 -16.52
N ALA A 129 -1.63 0.27 -15.33
CA ALA A 129 -1.39 -1.15 -15.12
C ALA A 129 -2.39 -2.02 -15.90
N GLN A 130 -3.67 -1.71 -15.83
CA GLN A 130 -4.73 -2.45 -16.53
C GLN A 130 -4.62 -2.34 -18.06
N ALA A 131 -4.16 -1.22 -18.59
CA ALA A 131 -3.88 -1.06 -20.02
C ALA A 131 -2.79 -2.01 -20.52
N ARG A 132 -1.91 -2.47 -19.61
CA ARG A 132 -0.90 -3.52 -19.87
C ARG A 132 -1.42 -4.94 -19.68
N GLY A 133 -2.68 -5.10 -19.30
CA GLY A 133 -3.30 -6.39 -18.99
C GLY A 133 -3.01 -6.90 -17.58
N ALA A 134 -2.44 -6.07 -16.72
CA ALA A 134 -2.10 -6.46 -15.35
C ALA A 134 -3.33 -6.50 -14.44
N ASP A 135 -3.36 -7.49 -13.57
CA ASP A 135 -4.25 -7.51 -12.42
C ASP A 135 -3.87 -6.44 -11.40
N VAL A 136 -4.85 -5.87 -10.70
CA VAL A 136 -4.60 -4.86 -9.67
C VAL A 136 -5.13 -5.31 -8.32
N VAL A 137 -4.26 -5.29 -7.33
CA VAL A 137 -4.57 -5.56 -5.91
C VAL A 137 -4.42 -4.28 -5.11
N LEU A 138 -5.41 -3.95 -4.26
CA LEU A 138 -5.42 -2.74 -3.45
C LEU A 138 -5.41 -3.06 -1.95
N ASP A 139 -4.36 -2.62 -1.24
CA ASP A 139 -4.24 -2.62 0.22
C ASP A 139 -4.04 -1.18 0.71
N LEU A 140 -5.06 -0.37 0.57
CA LEU A 140 -5.02 1.06 0.82
C LEU A 140 -5.80 1.43 2.08
N SER A 141 -5.17 2.20 2.95
CA SER A 141 -5.85 2.88 4.07
C SER A 141 -6.43 4.23 3.57
N SER A 142 -7.45 4.18 2.73
CA SER A 142 -8.02 5.37 2.10
C SER A 142 -9.52 5.20 1.81
N ASP A 143 -10.29 6.26 2.01
CA ASP A 143 -11.68 6.40 1.58
C ASP A 143 -11.84 6.31 0.04
N LYS A 144 -10.76 6.55 -0.69
CA LYS A 144 -10.68 6.39 -2.15
C LYS A 144 -10.95 4.95 -2.63
N LEU A 145 -10.82 3.96 -1.76
CA LEU A 145 -11.03 2.56 -2.14
C LEU A 145 -12.44 2.33 -2.72
N LYS A 146 -13.46 3.07 -2.25
CA LYS A 146 -14.81 3.01 -2.83
C LYS A 146 -14.86 3.49 -4.28
N GLU A 147 -14.17 4.60 -4.58
CA GLU A 147 -14.08 5.13 -5.96
C GLU A 147 -13.31 4.16 -6.86
N LEU A 148 -12.24 3.57 -6.35
CA LEU A 148 -11.40 2.64 -7.10
C LEU A 148 -12.05 1.27 -7.32
N ALA A 149 -13.02 0.88 -6.51
CA ALA A 149 -13.78 -0.37 -6.68
C ALA A 149 -14.43 -0.47 -8.07
N HIS A 150 -14.94 0.64 -8.61
CA HIS A 150 -15.56 0.68 -9.94
C HIS A 150 -14.58 0.42 -11.10
N LYS A 151 -13.28 0.50 -10.85
CA LYS A 151 -12.22 0.14 -11.81
C LYS A 151 -11.90 -1.36 -11.81
N LYS A 152 -12.71 -2.15 -11.13
CA LYS A 152 -12.66 -3.62 -11.12
C LYS A 152 -11.30 -4.19 -10.72
N PRO A 153 -10.77 -3.83 -9.55
CA PRO A 153 -9.55 -4.48 -9.05
C PRO A 153 -9.78 -5.98 -8.89
N LEU A 154 -8.72 -6.76 -9.09
CA LEU A 154 -8.75 -8.20 -8.84
C LEU A 154 -9.05 -8.49 -7.36
N LEU A 155 -8.43 -7.73 -6.45
CA LEU A 155 -8.59 -7.92 -5.01
C LEU A 155 -8.50 -6.58 -4.28
N ILE A 156 -9.34 -6.41 -3.26
CA ILE A 156 -9.12 -5.41 -2.21
C ILE A 156 -8.89 -6.11 -0.87
N LYS A 157 -8.04 -5.50 -0.01
CA LYS A 157 -7.75 -6.02 1.34
C LYS A 157 -8.06 -4.98 2.43
N PRO A 158 -9.32 -4.69 2.71
CA PRO A 158 -9.70 -3.81 3.80
C PRO A 158 -9.61 -4.51 5.16
N ASN A 159 -9.36 -3.75 6.22
CA ASN A 159 -9.67 -4.18 7.58
C ASN A 159 -11.14 -3.87 7.93
N HIS A 160 -11.60 -4.31 9.11
CA HIS A 160 -12.99 -4.12 9.54
C HIS A 160 -13.40 -2.65 9.69
N HIS A 161 -12.48 -1.75 10.07
CA HIS A 161 -12.75 -0.32 10.13
C HIS A 161 -12.88 0.30 8.74
N GLU A 162 -11.95 -0.06 7.83
CA GLU A 162 -11.95 0.39 6.45
C GLU A 162 -13.20 -0.10 5.70
N MET A 163 -13.57 -1.37 5.89
CA MET A 163 -14.77 -1.94 5.28
C MET A 163 -16.04 -1.17 5.67
N LYS A 164 -16.18 -0.86 6.97
CA LYS A 164 -17.28 -0.05 7.48
C LYS A 164 -17.25 1.37 6.90
N ALA A 165 -16.10 1.99 6.82
CA ALA A 165 -15.97 3.35 6.28
C ALA A 165 -16.31 3.41 4.78
N ILE A 166 -15.91 2.38 4.00
CA ILE A 166 -16.11 2.32 2.55
C ILE A 166 -17.56 1.99 2.18
N PHE A 167 -18.15 0.95 2.79
CA PHE A 167 -19.45 0.43 2.39
C PHE A 167 -20.58 0.77 3.36
N GLY A 168 -20.28 1.40 4.52
CA GLY A 168 -21.27 1.85 5.50
C GLY A 168 -21.90 0.73 6.34
N VAL A 169 -21.39 -0.49 6.23
CA VAL A 169 -21.93 -1.68 6.93
C VAL A 169 -20.90 -2.16 7.96
N PRO A 170 -21.32 -2.44 9.22
CA PRO A 170 -20.45 -3.11 10.19
C PRO A 170 -20.11 -4.52 9.70
N VAL A 171 -19.07 -5.10 10.25
CA VAL A 171 -18.60 -6.45 9.91
C VAL A 171 -18.27 -7.24 11.19
N ASP A 172 -19.12 -7.07 12.20
CA ASP A 172 -18.95 -7.69 13.51
C ASP A 172 -19.49 -9.13 13.53
N THR A 173 -20.54 -9.38 12.76
CA THR A 173 -21.15 -10.71 12.59
C THR A 173 -20.88 -11.25 11.18
N ASP A 174 -21.00 -12.56 11.00
CA ASP A 174 -20.79 -13.18 9.69
C ASP A 174 -21.87 -12.78 8.66
N ASP A 175 -23.08 -12.46 9.10
CA ASP A 175 -24.14 -11.95 8.21
C ASP A 175 -23.82 -10.54 7.70
N GLU A 176 -23.35 -9.66 8.58
CA GLU A 176 -22.86 -8.32 8.19
C GLU A 176 -21.67 -8.42 7.23
N VAL A 177 -20.73 -9.36 7.47
CA VAL A 177 -19.63 -9.63 6.55
C VAL A 177 -20.16 -10.00 5.18
N ARG A 178 -21.14 -10.92 5.09
CA ARG A 178 -21.73 -11.31 3.79
C ARG A 178 -22.38 -10.13 3.07
N VAL A 179 -23.08 -9.26 3.79
CA VAL A 179 -23.67 -8.03 3.23
C VAL A 179 -22.58 -7.10 2.70
N ALA A 180 -21.55 -6.84 3.48
CA ALA A 180 -20.44 -5.96 3.07
C ALA A 180 -19.68 -6.52 1.85
N MET A 181 -19.45 -7.83 1.80
CA MET A 181 -18.82 -8.50 0.66
C MET A 181 -19.66 -8.36 -0.61
N LYS A 182 -20.98 -8.56 -0.51
CA LYS A 182 -21.90 -8.37 -1.63
C LYS A 182 -21.84 -6.94 -2.18
N LEU A 183 -21.85 -5.94 -1.30
CA LEU A 183 -21.71 -4.53 -1.71
C LEU A 183 -20.41 -4.26 -2.44
N ALA A 184 -19.30 -4.88 -2.00
CA ALA A 184 -18.02 -4.75 -2.66
C ALA A 184 -18.05 -5.35 -4.10
N HIS A 185 -18.69 -6.51 -4.27
CA HIS A 185 -18.87 -7.09 -5.61
C HIS A 185 -19.79 -6.25 -6.50
N GLU A 186 -20.90 -5.74 -5.96
CA GLU A 186 -21.79 -4.83 -6.68
C GLU A 186 -21.07 -3.54 -7.10
N ALA A 187 -20.08 -3.10 -6.33
CA ALA A 187 -19.22 -1.98 -6.71
C ALA A 187 -18.18 -2.34 -7.80
N GLY A 188 -17.96 -3.60 -8.12
CA GLY A 188 -17.08 -4.05 -9.19
C GLY A 188 -15.84 -4.83 -8.75
N VAL A 189 -15.60 -4.99 -7.45
CA VAL A 189 -14.45 -5.73 -6.92
C VAL A 189 -14.63 -7.22 -7.21
N GLN A 190 -13.59 -7.89 -7.72
CA GLN A 190 -13.68 -9.33 -8.04
C GLN A 190 -13.50 -10.19 -6.78
N ASN A 191 -12.53 -9.84 -5.92
CA ASN A 191 -12.26 -10.59 -4.69
C ASN A 191 -12.05 -9.62 -3.52
N VAL A 192 -12.40 -10.06 -2.32
CA VAL A 192 -12.21 -9.31 -1.07
C VAL A 192 -11.53 -10.19 -0.03
N LEU A 193 -10.44 -9.70 0.56
CA LEU A 193 -9.81 -10.28 1.74
C LEU A 193 -10.01 -9.33 2.92
N LEU A 194 -11.01 -9.59 3.73
CA LEU A 194 -11.33 -8.79 4.93
C LEU A 194 -10.52 -9.28 6.13
N THR A 195 -9.72 -8.40 6.73
CA THR A 195 -9.00 -8.70 7.98
C THR A 195 -9.78 -8.20 9.19
N ARG A 196 -9.98 -9.08 10.19
CA ARG A 196 -10.80 -8.81 11.39
C ARG A 196 -10.02 -8.91 12.71
N GLY A 197 -8.69 -8.78 12.64
CA GLY A 197 -7.79 -8.89 13.79
C GLY A 197 -7.89 -10.28 14.47
N SER A 198 -8.12 -10.34 15.78
CA SER A 198 -8.21 -11.61 16.52
C SER A 198 -9.38 -12.51 16.08
N ARG A 199 -10.32 -12.00 15.30
CA ARG A 199 -11.45 -12.77 14.75
C ARG A 199 -11.11 -13.50 13.44
N GLY A 200 -9.84 -13.43 13.01
CA GLY A 200 -9.37 -14.03 11.76
C GLY A 200 -9.77 -13.23 10.53
N ASP A 201 -9.65 -13.85 9.38
CA ASP A 201 -9.86 -13.22 8.07
C ASP A 201 -11.02 -13.89 7.33
N ALA A 202 -11.65 -13.15 6.42
CA ALA A 202 -12.68 -13.66 5.53
C ALA A 202 -12.30 -13.35 4.08
N TYR A 203 -12.24 -14.40 3.26
CA TYR A 203 -12.03 -14.28 1.82
C TYR A 203 -13.34 -14.54 1.07
N PHE A 204 -13.63 -13.72 0.09
CA PHE A 204 -14.81 -13.83 -0.74
C PHE A 204 -14.43 -13.61 -2.20
N SER A 205 -14.76 -14.58 -3.04
CA SER A 205 -14.60 -14.50 -4.49
C SER A 205 -15.96 -14.52 -5.19
N ASN A 206 -16.03 -13.84 -6.31
CA ASN A 206 -17.22 -13.85 -7.17
C ASN A 206 -17.23 -15.11 -8.03
#